data_d5faca8a3dfc27cca5607637cc6f918e
#
_entry.id   d5faca8a3dfc27cca5607637cc6f918e
#
_cell.length_a   1.000
_cell.length_b   1.000
_cell.length_c   1.000
_cell.angle_alpha   90.00
_cell.angle_beta   90.00
_cell.angle_gamma   90.00
#
_symmetry.space_group_name_H-M   'P 1'
#
loop_
_entity.id
_entity.type
_entity.pdbx_description
1 polymer ?
#
loop_
_entity_poly.entity_id
_entity_poly.type
_entity_poly.pdbx_seq_one_letter_code
_entity_poly.pdbx_strand_id
1 'polypeptide(L)'
;MTEQLADKKCVPCRGGVPPLKGEELEVLHKSVPQWSVVNQHHITRAFTFPDFKQALDFVNRVGALAEEQGHHPDILLAWGKAEITLWTHKIDGLTESDFIMAAKIDRLVG
;
A
#
# COMPACT_ATOMS: atom_id res chain seq x y z
N MET A 1 9.93 16.63 15.53
CA MET A 1 10.13 15.33 14.90
C MET A 1 8.99 15.04 13.94
N THR A 2 9.32 14.65 12.72
CA THR A 2 8.29 14.42 11.70
C THR A 2 7.66 13.05 11.89
N GLU A 3 6.33 12.99 11.91
CA GLU A 3 5.61 11.72 11.96
C GLU A 3 5.87 10.93 10.69
N GLN A 4 6.17 9.64 10.84
CA GLN A 4 6.37 8.77 9.69
C GLN A 4 5.02 8.26 9.16
N LEU A 5 4.93 8.05 7.85
CA LEU A 5 3.69 7.55 7.24
C LEU A 5 3.18 6.28 7.91
N ALA A 6 4.07 5.35 8.23
CA ALA A 6 3.66 4.08 8.82
C ALA A 6 3.02 4.24 10.20
N ASP A 7 3.25 5.37 10.89
CA ASP A 7 2.66 5.64 12.19
C ASP A 7 1.26 6.24 12.10
N LYS A 8 0.87 6.70 10.93
CA LYS A 8 -0.46 7.28 10.71
C LYS A 8 -1.50 6.18 10.53
N LYS A 9 -2.76 6.56 10.71
CA LYS A 9 -3.88 5.66 10.44
C LYS A 9 -4.50 6.02 9.09
N CYS A 10 -4.94 4.99 8.36
CA CYS A 10 -5.72 5.22 7.17
C CYS A 10 -7.06 5.85 7.55
N VAL A 11 -7.48 6.85 6.79
CA VAL A 11 -8.77 7.50 7.04
C VAL A 11 -9.79 7.02 6.02
N PRO A 12 -11.08 6.94 6.43
CA PRO A 12 -12.13 6.55 5.48
C PRO A 12 -12.16 7.51 4.30
N CYS A 13 -12.24 6.96 3.11
CA CYS A 13 -12.29 7.75 1.90
C CYS A 13 -13.67 8.36 1.70
N ARG A 14 -13.70 9.65 1.41
CA ARG A 14 -14.94 10.32 1.00
C ARG A 14 -14.99 10.32 -0.53
N GLY A 15 -16.11 9.89 -1.08
CA GLY A 15 -16.32 10.01 -2.50
C GLY A 15 -16.29 11.48 -2.94
N GLY A 16 -15.83 11.75 -4.16
CA GLY A 16 -15.78 13.09 -4.70
C GLY A 16 -14.50 13.88 -4.40
N VAL A 17 -13.60 13.34 -3.56
CA VAL A 17 -12.30 13.94 -3.33
C VAL A 17 -11.41 13.64 -4.54
N PRO A 18 -10.71 14.66 -5.11
CA PRO A 18 -9.84 14.38 -6.25
C PRO A 18 -8.67 13.49 -5.87
N PRO A 19 -8.25 12.57 -6.75
CA PRO A 19 -7.08 11.74 -6.47
C PRO A 19 -5.79 12.58 -6.46
N LEU A 20 -4.79 12.08 -5.74
CA LEU A 20 -3.48 12.71 -5.72
C LEU A 20 -2.83 12.66 -7.12
N LYS A 21 -2.19 13.75 -7.50
CA LYS A 21 -1.49 13.85 -8.77
C LYS A 21 -0.27 14.73 -8.63
N GLY A 22 0.66 14.59 -9.58
CA GLY A 22 1.80 15.49 -9.71
C GLY A 22 2.68 15.56 -8.48
N GLU A 23 2.93 16.76 -8.00
CA GLU A 23 3.88 17.03 -6.93
C GLU A 23 3.47 16.39 -5.58
N GLU A 24 2.19 16.45 -5.25
CA GLU A 24 1.68 15.85 -4.00
C GLU A 24 1.94 14.34 -4.00
N LEU A 25 1.70 13.71 -5.14
CA LEU A 25 1.95 12.29 -5.32
C LEU A 25 3.44 11.97 -5.17
N GLU A 26 4.29 12.76 -5.78
CA GLU A 26 5.73 12.55 -5.73
C GLU A 26 6.30 12.67 -4.32
N VAL A 27 5.80 13.63 -3.55
CA VAL A 27 6.24 13.83 -2.17
C VAL A 27 5.94 12.58 -1.33
N LEU A 28 4.73 12.03 -1.46
CA LEU A 28 4.37 10.82 -0.73
C LEU A 28 5.14 9.60 -1.24
N HIS A 29 5.37 9.51 -2.54
CA HIS A 29 6.11 8.40 -3.13
C HIS A 29 7.55 8.32 -2.60
N LYS A 30 8.15 9.44 -2.26
CA LYS A 30 9.51 9.46 -1.70
C LYS A 30 9.62 8.71 -0.37
N SER A 31 8.52 8.59 0.37
CA SER A 31 8.49 7.85 1.63
C SER A 31 8.42 6.35 1.42
N VAL A 32 8.00 5.90 0.24
CA VAL A 32 7.90 4.48 -0.11
C VAL A 32 8.50 4.26 -1.51
N PRO A 33 9.81 4.50 -1.67
CA PRO A 33 10.43 4.54 -3.00
C PRO A 33 10.47 3.19 -3.71
N GLN A 34 10.27 2.09 -2.99
CA GLN A 34 10.28 0.76 -3.60
C GLN A 34 8.93 0.39 -4.23
N TRP A 35 7.91 1.20 -4.00
CA TRP A 35 6.63 1.05 -4.65
C TRP A 35 6.64 1.79 -5.97
N SER A 36 6.09 1.18 -7.00
CA SER A 36 5.97 1.79 -8.33
C SER A 36 4.63 2.48 -8.47
N VAL A 37 4.63 3.71 -8.97
CA VAL A 37 3.39 4.43 -9.27
C VAL A 37 3.03 4.13 -10.72
N VAL A 38 1.82 3.64 -10.94
CA VAL A 38 1.33 3.28 -12.28
C VAL A 38 0.21 4.22 -12.68
N ASN A 39 0.42 4.95 -13.77
CA ASN A 39 -0.58 5.88 -14.35
C ASN A 39 -1.14 6.89 -13.34
N GLN A 40 -0.39 7.21 -12.30
CA GLN A 40 -0.86 8.05 -11.19
C GLN A 40 -2.16 7.53 -10.56
N HIS A 41 -2.51 6.27 -10.82
CA HIS A 41 -3.76 5.65 -10.40
C HIS A 41 -3.59 4.67 -9.25
N HIS A 42 -2.51 3.91 -9.24
CA HIS A 42 -2.26 2.93 -8.19
C HIS A 42 -0.76 2.76 -7.95
N ILE A 43 -0.43 2.15 -6.81
CA ILE A 43 0.96 1.81 -6.50
C ILE A 43 1.05 0.30 -6.30
N THR A 44 2.18 -0.27 -6.66
CA THR A 44 2.38 -1.71 -6.58
C THR A 44 3.81 -2.04 -6.15
N ARG A 45 3.95 -3.14 -5.42
CA ARG A 45 5.26 -3.69 -5.05
C ARG A 45 5.20 -5.20 -5.00
N ALA A 46 6.21 -5.85 -5.56
CA ALA A 46 6.35 -7.31 -5.48
C ALA A 46 7.37 -7.64 -4.39
N PHE A 47 7.02 -8.59 -3.53
CA PHE A 47 7.87 -9.10 -2.46
C PHE A 47 8.23 -10.54 -2.79
N THR A 48 9.50 -10.91 -2.64
CA THR A 48 9.96 -12.26 -2.93
C THR A 48 10.32 -13.00 -1.64
N PHE A 49 10.08 -14.31 -1.63
CA PHE A 49 10.28 -15.16 -0.46
C PHE A 49 10.91 -16.48 -0.90
N PRO A 50 11.61 -17.18 0.02
CA PRO A 50 12.26 -18.45 -0.32
C PRO A 50 11.30 -19.58 -0.68
N ASP A 51 10.03 -19.50 -0.22
CA ASP A 51 9.04 -20.54 -0.50
C ASP A 51 7.61 -20.01 -0.40
N PHE A 52 6.65 -20.87 -0.71
CA PHE A 52 5.23 -20.49 -0.70
C PHE A 52 4.73 -20.18 0.71
N LYS A 53 5.17 -20.96 1.69
CA LYS A 53 4.72 -20.79 3.08
C LYS A 53 5.05 -19.39 3.59
N GLN A 54 6.26 -18.91 3.34
CA GLN A 54 6.66 -17.59 3.78
C GLN A 54 5.91 -16.48 3.04
N ALA A 55 5.65 -16.68 1.75
CA ALA A 55 4.83 -15.74 0.98
C ALA A 55 3.39 -15.70 1.53
N LEU A 56 2.83 -16.85 1.85
CA LEU A 56 1.49 -16.96 2.43
C LEU A 56 1.42 -16.29 3.80
N ASP A 57 2.41 -16.52 4.66
CA ASP A 57 2.47 -15.90 5.98
C ASP A 57 2.48 -14.37 5.86
N PHE A 58 3.24 -13.85 4.90
CA PHE A 58 3.28 -12.42 4.64
C PHE A 58 1.90 -11.90 4.18
N VAL A 59 1.26 -12.59 3.25
CA VAL A 59 -0.08 -12.23 2.77
C VAL A 59 -1.10 -12.21 3.90
N ASN A 60 -1.02 -13.19 4.82
CA ASN A 60 -1.91 -13.22 5.98
C ASN A 60 -1.71 -12.00 6.89
N ARG A 61 -0.47 -11.56 7.08
CA ARG A 61 -0.18 -10.35 7.87
C ARG A 61 -0.70 -9.10 7.16
N VAL A 62 -0.53 -9.02 5.85
CA VAL A 62 -1.06 -7.89 5.07
C VAL A 62 -2.59 -7.85 5.18
N GLY A 63 -3.23 -9.01 5.09
CA GLY A 63 -4.67 -9.11 5.22
C GLY A 63 -5.18 -8.64 6.59
N ALA A 64 -4.50 -9.06 7.67
CA ALA A 64 -4.86 -8.62 9.02
C ALA A 64 -4.70 -7.11 9.17
N LEU A 65 -3.62 -6.56 8.62
CA LEU A 65 -3.39 -5.12 8.63
C LEU A 65 -4.48 -4.37 7.84
N ALA A 66 -4.86 -4.91 6.68
CA ALA A 66 -5.91 -4.33 5.85
C ALA A 66 -7.24 -4.23 6.59
N GLU A 67 -7.58 -5.30 7.33
CA GLU A 67 -8.79 -5.32 8.15
C GLU A 67 -8.73 -4.30 9.28
N GLU A 68 -7.58 -4.19 9.93
CA GLU A 68 -7.37 -3.23 11.00
C GLU A 68 -7.51 -1.79 10.52
N GLN A 69 -6.97 -1.48 9.35
CA GLN A 69 -6.97 -0.13 8.81
C GLN A 69 -8.19 0.21 7.97
N GLY A 70 -9.00 -0.79 7.62
CA GLY A 70 -10.17 -0.58 6.78
C GLY A 70 -9.81 -0.14 5.36
N HIS A 71 -8.64 -0.53 4.88
CA HIS A 71 -8.15 -0.17 3.55
C HIS A 71 -7.52 -1.41 2.91
N HIS A 72 -8.17 -1.95 1.88
CA HIS A 72 -7.87 -3.27 1.36
C HIS A 72 -7.11 -3.24 0.05
N PRO A 73 -5.91 -3.86 0.00
CA PRO A 73 -5.14 -3.97 -1.23
C PRO A 73 -5.64 -5.11 -2.11
N ASP A 74 -5.24 -5.09 -3.37
CA ASP A 74 -5.31 -6.27 -4.20
C ASP A 74 -4.03 -7.06 -3.95
N ILE A 75 -4.16 -8.36 -3.76
CA ILE A 75 -3.03 -9.23 -3.41
C ILE A 75 -2.95 -10.39 -4.40
N LEU A 76 -1.79 -10.55 -5.03
CA LEU A 76 -1.52 -11.71 -5.86
C LEU A 76 -0.48 -12.56 -5.12
N LEU A 77 -0.86 -13.75 -4.74
CA LEU A 77 0.03 -14.71 -4.10
C LEU A 77 0.44 -15.79 -5.09
N ALA A 78 1.75 -15.98 -5.21
CA ALA A 78 2.30 -17.04 -6.03
C ALA A 78 3.41 -17.73 -5.26
N TRP A 79 3.94 -18.82 -5.77
CA TRP A 79 5.04 -19.51 -5.10
C TRP A 79 6.22 -18.54 -4.97
N GLY A 80 6.62 -18.28 -3.74
CA GLY A 80 7.75 -17.39 -3.45
C GLY A 80 7.55 -15.91 -3.79
N LYS A 81 6.29 -15.48 -4.02
CA LYS A 81 6.04 -14.08 -4.40
C LYS A 81 4.70 -13.60 -3.88
N ALA A 82 4.67 -12.36 -3.43
CA ALA A 82 3.42 -11.66 -3.14
C ALA A 82 3.48 -10.28 -3.78
N GLU A 83 2.51 -9.97 -4.62
CA GLU A 83 2.43 -8.65 -5.27
C GLU A 83 1.23 -7.91 -4.69
N ILE A 84 1.51 -6.72 -4.17
CA ILE A 84 0.50 -5.90 -3.50
C ILE A 84 0.24 -4.68 -4.36
N THR A 85 -1.05 -4.38 -4.61
CA THR A 85 -1.46 -3.21 -5.36
C THR A 85 -2.44 -2.42 -4.50
N LEU A 86 -2.20 -1.12 -4.37
CA LEU A 86 -3.00 -0.22 -3.54
C LEU A 86 -3.57 0.93 -4.35
N TRP A 87 -4.84 1.18 -4.18
CA TRP A 87 -5.52 2.36 -4.71
C TRP A 87 -6.86 2.52 -3.99
N THR A 88 -7.42 3.71 -4.05
CA THR A 88 -8.68 3.99 -3.37
C THR A 88 -9.82 3.91 -4.36
N HIS A 89 -10.62 2.86 -4.22
CA HIS A 89 -11.66 2.53 -5.20
C HIS A 89 -12.73 3.61 -5.33
N LYS A 90 -13.13 4.24 -4.23
CA LYS A 90 -14.18 5.25 -4.23
C LYS A 90 -13.85 6.48 -5.07
N ILE A 91 -12.57 6.80 -5.24
CA ILE A 91 -12.15 7.95 -6.02
C ILE A 91 -11.40 7.57 -7.29
N ASP A 92 -11.25 6.26 -7.54
CA ASP A 92 -10.57 5.72 -8.71
C ASP A 92 -9.17 6.32 -8.86
N GLY A 93 -8.40 6.27 -7.79
CA GLY A 93 -7.05 6.84 -7.76
C GLY A 93 -6.40 6.74 -6.40
N LEU A 94 -5.34 7.51 -6.20
CA LEU A 94 -4.52 7.46 -5.00
C LEU A 94 -4.89 8.53 -3.98
N THR A 95 -4.80 8.16 -2.71
CA THR A 95 -4.92 9.06 -1.56
C THR A 95 -3.74 8.85 -0.64
N GLU A 96 -3.61 9.71 0.37
CA GLU A 96 -2.58 9.52 1.40
C GLU A 96 -2.70 8.14 2.07
N SER A 97 -3.92 7.63 2.23
CA SER A 97 -4.13 6.32 2.85
C SER A 97 -3.43 5.18 2.11
N ASP A 98 -3.32 5.26 0.79
CA ASP A 98 -2.61 4.24 0.02
C ASP A 98 -1.12 4.23 0.39
N PHE A 99 -0.53 5.40 0.56
CA PHE A 99 0.88 5.52 0.95
C PHE A 99 1.11 5.16 2.41
N ILE A 100 0.16 5.48 3.29
CA ILE A 100 0.21 5.04 4.69
C ILE A 100 0.21 3.52 4.75
N MET A 101 -0.69 2.89 4.01
CA MET A 101 -0.79 1.43 3.96
C MET A 101 0.49 0.80 3.40
N ALA A 102 1.05 1.38 2.34
CA ALA A 102 2.30 0.91 1.75
C ALA A 102 3.44 0.95 2.78
N ALA A 103 3.56 2.04 3.52
CA ALA A 103 4.59 2.18 4.55
C ALA A 103 4.40 1.16 5.66
N LYS A 104 3.17 0.89 6.08
CA LYS A 104 2.86 -0.13 7.09
C LYS A 104 3.21 -1.53 6.60
N ILE A 105 2.92 -1.83 5.33
CA ILE A 105 3.26 -3.11 4.72
C ILE A 105 4.78 -3.29 4.66
N ASP A 106 5.52 -2.23 4.32
CA ASP A 106 6.97 -2.28 4.29
C ASP A 106 7.56 -2.66 5.64
N ARG A 107 6.94 -2.23 6.75
CA ARG A 107 7.40 -2.60 8.09
C ARG A 107 7.20 -4.07 8.41
N LEU A 108 6.30 -4.76 7.70
CA LEU A 108 6.07 -6.19 7.94
C LEU A 108 7.23 -7.06 7.47
N VAL A 109 8.02 -6.59 6.52
CA VAL A 109 9.17 -7.34 5.98
C VAL A 109 10.51 -6.85 6.52
N GLY A 110 10.47 -5.76 7.18
CA GLY A 110 11.69 -5.14 7.58
C GLY A 110 11.92 -4.91 8.97
#